data_c9101e182f45644572f7ae95c4df868b
#
_entry.id   c9101e182f45644572f7ae95c4df868b
#
_cell.length_a   1.000
_cell.length_b   1.000
_cell.length_c   1.000
_cell.angle_alpha   90.00
_cell.angle_beta   90.00
_cell.angle_gamma   90.00
#
_symmetry.space_group_name_H-M   'P 1'
#
loop_
_entity.id
_entity.type
_entity.pdbx_description
1 polymer ?
#
loop_
_entity_poly.entity_id
_entity_poly.type
_entity_poly.pdbx_seq_one_letter_code
_entity_poly.pdbx_strand_id
1 'polypeptide(L)'
;MPSIAVAAHELKAPLALIRQMSLLIEDGQLSPAEAQLMQRRVTLTAERSLALVQDLARTVNVQPTLFPLEPVNPLALLAQLAHQSRDMLRLYDRRVTWPRTGKKRLVVANPLLLGRIMMNFLDNAMRYSEAGAAIRVTVRQAGTMVRLGVRDFGPMMSLAEYRRLVDEMTMHKSVRTRPDSSGLGVYIAATFARAMGGQIGLIRHRDGLTFYVDVPLSEQMSLL
;
A
#
# COMPACT_ATOMS: atom_id res chain seq x y z
N MET A 1 13.30 -9.25 -11.21
CA MET A 1 11.87 -9.14 -11.54
C MET A 1 11.11 -10.23 -10.80
N PRO A 2 9.89 -9.98 -10.28
CA PRO A 2 9.06 -11.06 -9.80
C PRO A 2 8.78 -12.00 -10.99
N SER A 3 8.78 -13.30 -10.74
CA SER A 3 8.46 -14.26 -11.80
C SER A 3 6.98 -14.07 -12.22
N ILE A 4 6.68 -14.32 -13.48
CA ILE A 4 5.30 -14.34 -14.00
C ILE A 4 4.42 -15.23 -13.13
N ALA A 5 4.99 -16.32 -12.58
CA ALA A 5 4.30 -17.23 -11.66
C ALA A 5 3.82 -16.53 -10.36
N VAL A 6 4.63 -15.62 -9.79
CA VAL A 6 4.24 -14.85 -8.58
C VAL A 6 3.11 -13.87 -8.92
N ALA A 7 3.21 -13.18 -10.04
CA ALA A 7 2.17 -12.27 -10.50
C ALA A 7 0.84 -13.01 -10.78
N ALA A 8 0.91 -14.16 -11.45
CA ALA A 8 -0.25 -15.01 -11.72
C ALA A 8 -0.90 -15.55 -10.42
N HIS A 9 -0.08 -15.92 -9.44
CA HIS A 9 -0.58 -16.38 -8.13
C HIS A 9 -1.34 -15.28 -7.39
N GLU A 10 -0.83 -14.05 -7.40
CA GLU A 10 -1.50 -12.90 -6.76
C GLU A 10 -2.82 -12.51 -7.43
N LEU A 11 -2.93 -12.71 -8.73
CA LEU A 11 -4.17 -12.44 -9.46
C LEU A 11 -5.20 -13.55 -9.28
N LYS A 12 -4.76 -14.79 -9.06
CA LYS A 12 -5.65 -15.95 -8.89
C LYS A 12 -6.58 -15.79 -7.68
N ALA A 13 -6.07 -15.33 -6.55
CA ALA A 13 -6.85 -15.19 -5.31
C ALA A 13 -8.00 -14.17 -5.45
N PRO A 14 -7.78 -12.91 -5.89
CA PRO A 14 -8.88 -11.97 -6.07
C PRO A 14 -9.86 -12.39 -7.17
N LEU A 15 -9.39 -13.01 -8.26
CA LEU A 15 -10.28 -13.53 -9.31
C LEU A 15 -11.16 -14.67 -8.80
N ALA A 16 -10.62 -15.59 -7.99
CA ALA A 16 -11.39 -16.64 -7.34
C ALA A 16 -12.45 -16.05 -6.38
N LEU A 17 -12.09 -15.02 -5.63
CA LEU A 17 -13.01 -14.32 -4.73
C LEU A 17 -14.14 -13.61 -5.50
N ILE A 18 -13.81 -12.91 -6.59
CA ILE A 18 -14.79 -12.29 -7.48
C ILE A 18 -15.78 -13.35 -7.98
N ARG A 19 -15.25 -14.47 -8.52
CA ARG A 19 -16.08 -15.56 -9.02
C ARG A 19 -17.01 -16.12 -7.94
N GLN A 20 -16.48 -16.37 -6.74
CA GLN A 20 -17.28 -16.89 -5.62
C GLN A 20 -18.41 -15.92 -5.23
N MET A 21 -18.12 -14.62 -5.12
CA MET A 21 -19.12 -13.60 -4.81
C MET A 21 -20.17 -13.48 -5.91
N SER A 22 -19.78 -13.58 -7.19
CA SER A 22 -20.73 -13.54 -8.32
C SER A 22 -21.69 -14.74 -8.29
N LEU A 23 -21.18 -15.95 -8.02
CA LEU A 23 -22.03 -17.14 -7.88
C LEU A 23 -23.04 -17.03 -6.73
N LEU A 24 -22.63 -16.45 -5.59
CA LEU A 24 -23.55 -16.21 -4.47
C LEU A 24 -24.66 -15.20 -4.83
N ILE A 25 -24.35 -14.20 -5.67
CA ILE A 25 -25.36 -13.24 -6.15
C ILE A 25 -26.33 -13.93 -7.12
N GLU A 26 -25.80 -14.79 -8.03
CA GLU A 26 -26.63 -15.53 -9.01
C GLU A 26 -27.57 -16.54 -8.35
N ASP A 27 -27.18 -17.13 -7.22
CA ASP A 27 -27.99 -18.11 -6.48
C ASP A 27 -29.31 -17.50 -5.92
N GLY A 28 -29.40 -16.18 -5.89
CA GLY A 28 -30.64 -15.46 -5.57
C GLY A 28 -31.13 -15.59 -4.13
N GLN A 29 -30.37 -16.22 -3.23
CA GLN A 29 -30.72 -16.42 -1.82
C GLN A 29 -30.38 -15.22 -0.93
N LEU A 30 -29.65 -14.22 -1.45
CA LEU A 30 -29.27 -13.03 -0.74
C LEU A 30 -30.41 -12.00 -0.69
N SER A 31 -30.54 -11.33 0.45
CA SER A 31 -31.39 -10.14 0.51
C SER A 31 -30.85 -9.04 -0.42
N PRO A 32 -31.68 -8.09 -0.87
CA PRO A 32 -31.23 -6.99 -1.73
C PRO A 32 -30.05 -6.20 -1.16
N ALA A 33 -30.00 -6.01 0.16
CA ALA A 33 -28.91 -5.30 0.83
C ALA A 33 -27.60 -6.12 0.80
N GLU A 34 -27.67 -7.43 1.04
CA GLU A 34 -26.52 -8.34 0.97
C GLU A 34 -26.00 -8.44 -0.46
N ALA A 35 -26.87 -8.58 -1.45
CA ALA A 35 -26.51 -8.61 -2.85
C ALA A 35 -25.79 -7.30 -3.28
N GLN A 36 -26.30 -6.15 -2.87
CA GLN A 36 -25.66 -4.86 -3.13
C GLN A 36 -24.30 -4.73 -2.46
N LEU A 37 -24.16 -5.20 -1.21
CA LEU A 37 -22.85 -5.23 -0.52
C LEU A 37 -21.87 -6.14 -1.25
N MET A 38 -22.33 -7.31 -1.71
CA MET A 38 -21.50 -8.28 -2.43
C MET A 38 -21.05 -7.70 -3.79
N GLN A 39 -21.94 -7.04 -4.54
CA GLN A 39 -21.59 -6.34 -5.78
C GLN A 39 -20.52 -5.27 -5.57
N ARG A 40 -20.63 -4.47 -4.52
CA ARG A 40 -19.60 -3.47 -4.17
C ARG A 40 -18.24 -4.13 -3.88
N ARG A 41 -18.24 -5.28 -3.19
CA ARG A 41 -17.02 -6.05 -2.92
C ARG A 41 -16.40 -6.59 -4.19
N VAL A 42 -17.20 -7.09 -5.13
CA VAL A 42 -16.76 -7.54 -6.47
C VAL A 42 -16.07 -6.39 -7.19
N THR A 43 -16.72 -5.23 -7.30
CA THR A 43 -16.17 -4.05 -7.98
C THR A 43 -14.83 -3.63 -7.38
N LEU A 44 -14.75 -3.46 -6.05
CA LEU A 44 -13.51 -3.04 -5.39
C LEU A 44 -12.39 -4.08 -5.52
N THR A 45 -12.73 -5.37 -5.51
CA THR A 45 -11.73 -6.44 -5.70
C THR A 45 -11.20 -6.41 -7.14
N ALA A 46 -12.06 -6.18 -8.12
CA ALA A 46 -11.66 -6.03 -9.52
C ALA A 46 -10.76 -4.80 -9.74
N GLU A 47 -11.13 -3.64 -9.19
CA GLU A 47 -10.34 -2.41 -9.27
C GLU A 47 -8.94 -2.58 -8.67
N ARG A 48 -8.84 -3.26 -7.51
CA ARG A 48 -7.54 -3.58 -6.89
C ARG A 48 -6.70 -4.50 -7.76
N SER A 49 -7.31 -5.48 -8.39
CA SER A 49 -6.62 -6.42 -9.28
C SER A 49 -6.08 -5.71 -10.53
N LEU A 50 -6.88 -4.83 -11.12
CA LEU A 50 -6.47 -3.99 -12.26
C LEU A 50 -5.33 -3.05 -11.86
N ALA A 51 -5.44 -2.44 -10.68
CA ALA A 51 -4.39 -1.58 -10.13
C ALA A 51 -3.06 -2.34 -9.96
N LEU A 52 -3.12 -3.59 -9.48
CA LEU A 52 -1.93 -4.44 -9.33
C LEU A 52 -1.29 -4.75 -10.68
N VAL A 53 -2.08 -5.09 -11.70
CA VAL A 53 -1.59 -5.30 -13.08
C VAL A 53 -0.90 -4.06 -13.63
N GLN A 54 -1.51 -2.88 -13.47
CA GLN A 54 -0.94 -1.62 -13.90
C GLN A 54 0.38 -1.30 -13.19
N ASP A 55 0.44 -1.55 -11.87
CA ASP A 55 1.67 -1.33 -11.10
C ASP A 55 2.79 -2.28 -11.54
N LEU A 56 2.47 -3.54 -11.83
CA LEU A 56 3.42 -4.48 -12.41
C LEU A 56 3.95 -3.99 -13.76
N ALA A 57 3.07 -3.57 -14.66
CA ALA A 57 3.46 -3.02 -15.95
C ALA A 57 4.38 -1.80 -15.78
N ARG A 58 4.10 -0.92 -14.82
CA ARG A 58 4.94 0.23 -14.49
C ARG A 58 6.31 -0.19 -13.97
N THR A 59 6.43 -1.28 -13.16
CA THR A 59 7.74 -1.72 -12.66
C THR A 59 8.71 -2.16 -13.76
N VAL A 60 8.17 -2.62 -14.89
CA VAL A 60 8.99 -3.00 -16.07
C VAL A 60 9.60 -1.78 -16.76
N ASN A 61 8.88 -0.64 -16.74
CA ASN A 61 9.21 0.57 -17.49
C ASN A 61 9.36 1.82 -16.59
N VAL A 62 9.88 1.66 -15.36
CA VAL A 62 10.14 2.83 -14.49
C VAL A 62 11.34 3.60 -15.03
N GLN A 63 11.07 4.51 -15.96
CA GLN A 63 12.07 5.44 -16.50
C GLN A 63 11.79 6.86 -15.99
N PRO A 64 12.83 7.66 -15.66
CA PRO A 64 12.67 9.03 -15.20
C PRO A 64 11.85 9.92 -16.14
N THR A 65 11.92 9.65 -17.43
CA THR A 65 11.16 10.37 -18.49
C THR A 65 9.65 10.13 -18.40
N LEU A 66 9.22 8.95 -17.94
CA LEU A 66 7.80 8.59 -17.79
C LEU A 66 7.22 8.98 -16.44
N PHE A 67 8.08 9.13 -15.43
CA PHE A 67 7.70 9.46 -14.06
C PHE A 67 8.57 10.60 -13.51
N PRO A 68 8.37 11.84 -14.03
CA PRO A 68 9.15 12.99 -13.60
C PRO A 68 9.00 13.21 -12.10
N LEU A 69 10.12 13.58 -11.45
CA LEU A 69 10.14 13.93 -10.05
C LEU A 69 9.84 15.42 -9.90
N GLU A 70 9.00 15.76 -8.96
CA GLU A 70 8.58 17.14 -8.67
C GLU A 70 8.48 17.38 -7.15
N PRO A 71 8.46 18.64 -6.71
CA PRO A 71 8.17 18.96 -5.31
C PRO A 71 6.73 18.60 -4.95
N VAL A 72 6.53 17.59 -4.11
CA VAL A 72 5.23 17.08 -3.67
C VAL A 72 5.01 17.42 -2.20
N ASN A 73 3.81 17.92 -1.86
CA ASN A 73 3.39 18.05 -0.47
C ASN A 73 2.82 16.71 0.03
N PRO A 74 3.53 15.99 0.93
CA PRO A 74 3.08 14.68 1.39
C PRO A 74 1.76 14.73 2.17
N LEU A 75 1.45 15.83 2.87
CA LEU A 75 0.19 15.97 3.59
C LEU A 75 -1.00 16.12 2.62
N ALA A 76 -0.82 16.88 1.54
CA ALA A 76 -1.83 17.02 0.49
C ALA A 76 -2.08 15.68 -0.23
N LEU A 77 -1.01 14.96 -0.57
CA LEU A 77 -1.11 13.62 -1.16
C LEU A 77 -1.88 12.66 -0.23
N LEU A 78 -1.55 12.64 1.06
CA LEU A 78 -2.23 11.78 2.03
C LEU A 78 -3.70 12.17 2.25
N ALA A 79 -4.04 13.47 2.19
CA ALA A 79 -5.42 13.91 2.24
C ALA A 79 -6.24 13.43 1.02
N GLN A 80 -5.63 13.43 -0.17
CA GLN A 80 -6.23 12.87 -1.38
C GLN A 80 -6.43 11.35 -1.25
N LEU A 81 -5.42 10.62 -0.76
CA LEU A 81 -5.53 9.18 -0.52
C LEU A 81 -6.59 8.85 0.54
N ALA A 82 -6.71 9.66 1.58
CA ALA A 82 -7.77 9.52 2.58
C ALA A 82 -9.18 9.64 1.97
N HIS A 83 -9.34 10.55 1.01
CA HIS A 83 -10.60 10.69 0.27
C HIS A 83 -10.87 9.48 -0.63
N GLN A 84 -9.88 9.07 -1.42
CA GLN A 84 -9.99 7.94 -2.36
C GLN A 84 -10.23 6.60 -1.66
N SER A 85 -9.65 6.38 -0.46
CA SER A 85 -9.78 5.12 0.28
C SER A 85 -11.05 5.04 1.16
N ARG A 86 -11.86 6.09 1.24
CA ARG A 86 -12.98 6.20 2.18
C ARG A 86 -13.99 5.05 2.05
N ASP A 87 -14.44 4.76 0.84
CA ASP A 87 -15.47 3.75 0.60
C ASP A 87 -14.94 2.34 0.86
N MET A 88 -13.68 2.10 0.51
CA MET A 88 -12.98 0.89 0.81
C MET A 88 -12.84 0.65 2.33
N LEU A 89 -12.42 1.69 3.07
CA LEU A 89 -12.28 1.62 4.53
C LEU A 89 -13.64 1.34 5.20
N ARG A 90 -14.72 1.97 4.74
CA ARG A 90 -16.09 1.71 5.22
C ARG A 90 -16.51 0.27 4.94
N LEU A 91 -16.26 -0.24 3.74
CA LEU A 91 -16.65 -1.59 3.34
C LEU A 91 -15.97 -2.67 4.18
N TYR A 92 -14.71 -2.44 4.57
CA TYR A 92 -13.93 -3.38 5.40
C TYR A 92 -13.98 -3.07 6.89
N ASP A 93 -14.86 -2.14 7.31
CA ASP A 93 -14.95 -1.66 8.70
C ASP A 93 -13.57 -1.33 9.31
N ARG A 94 -12.78 -0.55 8.56
CA ARG A 94 -11.44 -0.13 8.97
C ARG A 94 -11.38 1.35 9.26
N ARG A 95 -10.73 1.72 10.35
CA ARG A 95 -10.45 3.11 10.74
C ARG A 95 -9.00 3.47 10.49
N VAL A 96 -8.77 4.64 9.92
CA VAL A 96 -7.43 5.16 9.67
C VAL A 96 -7.29 6.53 10.31
N THR A 97 -6.23 6.70 11.09
CA THR A 97 -5.82 8.01 11.61
C THR A 97 -4.82 8.63 10.64
N TRP A 98 -5.25 9.69 9.97
CA TRP A 98 -4.44 10.44 9.02
C TRP A 98 -3.76 11.63 9.69
N PRO A 99 -2.54 12.03 9.27
CA PRO A 99 -1.89 13.24 9.75
C PRO A 99 -2.66 14.47 9.26
N ARG A 100 -3.08 15.35 10.17
CA ARG A 100 -3.87 16.56 9.85
C ARG A 100 -3.02 17.81 9.75
N THR A 101 -1.95 17.89 10.53
CA THR A 101 -1.09 19.06 10.65
C THR A 101 0.37 18.63 10.67
N GLY A 102 1.24 19.49 10.18
CA GLY A 102 2.69 19.28 10.17
C GLY A 102 3.40 20.46 9.50
N LYS A 103 4.71 20.54 9.65
CA LYS A 103 5.49 21.51 8.89
C LYS A 103 5.32 21.20 7.41
N LYS A 104 4.95 22.19 6.61
CA LYS A 104 4.85 22.08 5.14
C LYS A 104 6.24 21.79 4.59
N ARG A 105 6.53 20.52 4.34
CA ARG A 105 7.81 20.06 3.79
C ARG A 105 7.50 19.37 2.50
N LEU A 106 8.11 19.86 1.43
CA LEU A 106 8.01 19.22 0.13
C LEU A 106 9.04 18.10 0.04
N VAL A 107 8.68 17.06 -0.69
CA VAL A 107 9.56 15.94 -1.01
C VAL A 107 9.78 15.90 -2.51
N VAL A 108 10.94 15.42 -2.95
CA VAL A 108 11.21 15.18 -4.36
C VAL A 108 10.66 13.80 -4.69
N ALA A 109 9.53 13.76 -5.37
CA ALA A 109 8.83 12.51 -5.68
C ALA A 109 7.99 12.61 -6.95
N ASN A 110 7.58 11.46 -7.46
CA ASN A 110 6.45 11.39 -8.39
C ASN A 110 5.17 11.10 -7.59
N PRO A 111 4.13 11.94 -7.65
CA PRO A 111 2.93 11.81 -6.80
C PRO A 111 2.18 10.49 -7.04
N LEU A 112 2.17 9.99 -8.29
CA LEU A 112 1.53 8.73 -8.63
C LEU A 112 2.26 7.55 -7.97
N LEU A 113 3.58 7.47 -8.11
CA LEU A 113 4.39 6.38 -7.53
C LEU A 113 4.34 6.41 -6.01
N LEU A 114 4.48 7.59 -5.39
CA LEU A 114 4.41 7.74 -3.94
C LEU A 114 3.02 7.37 -3.41
N GLY A 115 1.96 7.79 -4.10
CA GLY A 115 0.58 7.41 -3.76
C GLY A 115 0.37 5.89 -3.82
N ARG A 116 0.93 5.22 -4.83
CA ARG A 116 0.84 3.74 -4.97
C ARG A 116 1.59 3.01 -3.87
N ILE A 117 2.77 3.49 -3.47
CA ILE A 117 3.49 2.94 -2.31
C ILE A 117 2.62 3.01 -1.06
N MET A 118 2.04 4.19 -0.78
CA MET A 118 1.20 4.38 0.41
C MET A 118 -0.06 3.52 0.38
N MET A 119 -0.69 3.35 -0.78
CA MET A 119 -1.84 2.45 -0.94
C MET A 119 -1.45 0.98 -0.71
N ASN A 120 -0.30 0.52 -1.22
CA ASN A 120 0.20 -0.83 -0.94
C ASN A 120 0.42 -1.07 0.56
N PHE A 121 0.95 -0.07 1.27
CA PHE A 121 1.14 -0.17 2.72
C PHE A 121 -0.21 -0.15 3.47
N LEU A 122 -1.17 0.65 3.01
CA LEU A 122 -2.51 0.71 3.58
C LEU A 122 -3.27 -0.61 3.37
N ASP A 123 -3.19 -1.21 2.19
CA ASP A 123 -3.79 -2.52 1.89
C ASP A 123 -3.21 -3.63 2.79
N ASN A 124 -1.90 -3.62 3.01
CA ASN A 124 -1.24 -4.52 3.95
C ASN A 124 -1.76 -4.30 5.38
N ALA A 125 -1.82 -3.04 5.83
CA ALA A 125 -2.31 -2.72 7.16
C ALA A 125 -3.78 -3.14 7.36
N MET A 126 -4.65 -2.95 6.36
CA MET A 126 -6.05 -3.38 6.43
C MET A 126 -6.20 -4.90 6.52
N ARG A 127 -5.32 -5.63 5.84
CA ARG A 127 -5.33 -7.10 5.84
C ARG A 127 -4.91 -7.68 7.19
N TYR A 128 -3.95 -7.05 7.87
CA TYR A 128 -3.28 -7.61 9.02
C TYR A 128 -3.61 -6.96 10.37
N SER A 129 -4.27 -5.79 10.38
CA SER A 129 -4.75 -5.19 11.63
C SER A 129 -5.86 -6.02 12.25
N GLU A 130 -5.87 -6.07 13.57
CA GLU A 130 -6.98 -6.65 14.33
C GLU A 130 -8.29 -5.87 14.07
N ALA A 131 -9.40 -6.55 14.26
CA ALA A 131 -10.72 -5.93 14.12
C ALA A 131 -10.87 -4.79 15.14
N GLY A 132 -11.35 -3.64 14.66
CA GLY A 132 -11.54 -2.43 15.50
C GLY A 132 -10.27 -1.61 15.75
N ALA A 133 -9.06 -2.14 15.51
CA ALA A 133 -7.82 -1.38 15.64
C ALA A 133 -7.70 -0.30 14.55
N ALA A 134 -7.28 0.90 14.96
CA ALA A 134 -7.09 2.02 14.03
C ALA A 134 -5.70 1.98 13.38
N ILE A 135 -5.65 1.85 12.06
CA ILE A 135 -4.43 2.01 11.28
C ILE A 135 -3.94 3.46 11.42
N ARG A 136 -2.63 3.67 11.55
CA ARG A 136 -2.07 5.01 11.72
C ARG A 136 -1.13 5.37 10.58
N VAL A 137 -1.42 6.47 9.89
CA VAL A 137 -0.56 7.07 8.87
C VAL A 137 0.25 8.21 9.50
N THR A 138 1.54 8.27 9.22
CA THR A 138 2.46 9.26 9.79
C THR A 138 3.35 9.89 8.73
N VAL A 139 3.75 11.15 8.97
CA VAL A 139 4.77 11.87 8.19
C VAL A 139 5.77 12.46 9.17
N ARG A 140 7.05 12.17 8.98
CA ARG A 140 8.14 12.66 9.85
C ARG A 140 9.36 12.97 9.02
N GLN A 141 10.12 13.99 9.42
CA GLN A 141 11.45 14.19 8.86
C GLN A 141 12.44 13.21 9.50
N ALA A 142 13.32 12.64 8.68
CA ALA A 142 14.40 11.75 9.04
C ALA A 142 15.70 12.23 8.35
N GLY A 143 16.38 13.19 8.96
CA GLY A 143 17.56 13.82 8.35
C GLY A 143 17.21 14.60 7.08
N THR A 144 17.86 14.25 5.97
CA THR A 144 17.62 14.79 4.61
C THR A 144 16.44 14.10 3.89
N MET A 145 15.77 13.18 4.55
CA MET A 145 14.64 12.44 4.02
C MET A 145 13.35 12.81 4.77
N VAL A 146 12.22 12.53 4.15
CA VAL A 146 10.91 12.52 4.81
C VAL A 146 10.38 11.10 4.80
N ARG A 147 10.04 10.61 5.98
CA ARG A 147 9.44 9.28 6.18
C ARG A 147 7.93 9.37 6.21
N LEU A 148 7.29 8.66 5.30
CA LEU A 148 5.86 8.38 5.32
C LEU A 148 5.67 6.94 5.78
N GLY A 149 4.88 6.73 6.83
CA GLY A 149 4.67 5.40 7.42
C GLY A 149 3.21 5.05 7.56
N VAL A 150 2.90 3.76 7.42
CA VAL A 150 1.61 3.17 7.72
C VAL A 150 1.82 2.09 8.77
N ARG A 151 1.21 2.28 9.94
CA ARG A 151 1.27 1.34 11.05
C ARG A 151 -0.01 0.54 11.13
N ASP A 152 0.14 -0.77 11.13
CA ASP A 152 -0.90 -1.71 11.53
C ASP A 152 -0.85 -2.00 13.04
N PHE A 153 -1.95 -2.50 13.61
CA PHE A 153 -2.05 -3.02 14.96
C PHE A 153 -2.59 -4.45 14.87
N GLY A 154 -1.70 -5.36 14.55
CA GLY A 154 -1.96 -6.77 14.36
C GLY A 154 -1.04 -7.64 15.23
N PRO A 155 -1.07 -8.95 15.02
CA PRO A 155 -0.23 -9.87 15.78
C PRO A 155 1.25 -9.55 15.60
N MET A 156 2.00 -9.69 16.70
CA MET A 156 3.44 -9.44 16.70
C MET A 156 4.14 -10.41 15.76
N MET A 157 4.92 -9.87 14.83
CA MET A 157 5.81 -10.67 13.99
C MET A 157 6.99 -11.18 14.82
N SER A 158 7.39 -12.44 14.64
CA SER A 158 8.57 -12.99 15.28
C SER A 158 9.85 -12.27 14.82
N LEU A 159 10.90 -12.31 15.63
CA LEU A 159 12.18 -11.67 15.26
C LEU A 159 12.83 -12.35 14.05
N ALA A 160 12.65 -13.66 13.90
CA ALA A 160 13.18 -14.42 12.78
C ALA A 160 12.48 -14.02 11.46
N GLU A 161 11.14 -13.93 11.48
CA GLU A 161 10.37 -13.44 10.31
C GLU A 161 10.71 -12.01 9.95
N TYR A 162 10.86 -11.12 10.96
CA TYR A 162 11.25 -9.74 10.74
C TYR A 162 12.63 -9.63 10.06
N ARG A 163 13.64 -10.36 10.56
CA ARG A 163 14.99 -10.35 9.97
C ARG A 163 14.95 -10.84 8.53
N ARG A 164 14.28 -11.98 8.29
CA ARG A 164 14.13 -12.52 6.94
C ARG A 164 13.48 -11.51 6.00
N LEU A 165 12.43 -10.83 6.46
CA LEU A 165 11.70 -9.84 5.67
C LEU A 165 12.58 -8.63 5.31
N VAL A 166 13.36 -8.12 6.27
CA VAL A 166 14.31 -7.02 6.05
C VAL A 166 15.39 -7.44 5.06
N ASP A 167 15.96 -8.64 5.20
CA ASP A 167 16.98 -9.16 4.31
C ASP A 167 16.47 -9.33 2.87
N GLU A 168 15.26 -9.89 2.72
CA GLU A 168 14.60 -10.06 1.42
C GLU A 168 14.29 -8.71 0.76
N MET A 169 13.82 -7.71 1.54
CA MET A 169 13.60 -6.35 1.04
C MET A 169 14.90 -5.72 0.53
N THR A 170 16.02 -5.97 1.21
CA THR A 170 17.34 -5.47 0.83
C THR A 170 17.87 -6.18 -0.42
N MET A 171 17.63 -7.49 -0.56
CA MET A 171 18.08 -8.31 -1.68
C MET A 171 17.22 -8.20 -2.95
N HIS A 172 16.20 -7.35 -2.97
CA HIS A 172 15.35 -7.12 -4.15
C HIS A 172 14.59 -8.37 -4.64
N LYS A 173 14.35 -9.34 -3.76
CA LYS A 173 13.55 -10.52 -4.05
C LYS A 173 12.06 -10.20 -3.83
N SER A 174 11.18 -10.95 -4.46
CA SER A 174 9.74 -10.89 -4.10
C SER A 174 9.58 -11.34 -2.65
N VAL A 175 9.15 -10.42 -1.80
CA VAL A 175 9.20 -10.58 -0.34
C VAL A 175 7.85 -11.06 0.15
N ARG A 176 7.77 -12.28 0.67
CA ARG A 176 6.58 -12.73 1.41
C ARG A 176 6.59 -12.11 2.80
N THR A 177 5.76 -11.10 3.00
CA THR A 177 5.65 -10.42 4.30
C THR A 177 5.02 -11.31 5.37
N ARG A 178 4.19 -12.27 4.97
CA ARG A 178 3.54 -13.31 5.80
C ARG A 178 3.21 -14.51 4.92
N PRO A 179 2.87 -15.70 5.50
CA PRO A 179 2.58 -16.91 4.73
C PRO A 179 1.58 -16.71 3.58
N ASP A 180 0.59 -15.84 3.77
CA ASP A 180 -0.49 -15.57 2.80
C ASP A 180 -0.20 -14.36 1.88
N SER A 181 1.01 -13.81 1.88
CA SER A 181 1.39 -12.69 1.02
C SER A 181 2.45 -13.13 0.00
N SER A 182 2.29 -12.73 -1.26
CA SER A 182 3.27 -13.00 -2.32
C SER A 182 4.49 -12.08 -2.28
N GLY A 183 4.42 -11.02 -1.47
CA GLY A 183 5.44 -9.97 -1.43
C GLY A 183 5.48 -9.04 -2.64
N LEU A 184 4.55 -9.19 -3.57
CA LEU A 184 4.53 -8.40 -4.79
C LEU A 184 4.32 -6.91 -4.52
N GLY A 185 3.40 -6.55 -3.60
CA GLY A 185 3.17 -5.16 -3.21
C GLY A 185 4.42 -4.49 -2.62
N VAL A 186 5.19 -5.22 -1.80
CA VAL A 186 6.45 -4.72 -1.23
C VAL A 186 7.52 -4.56 -2.32
N TYR A 187 7.61 -5.51 -3.26
CA TYR A 187 8.50 -5.40 -4.41
C TYR A 187 8.19 -4.16 -5.27
N ILE A 188 6.92 -3.94 -5.60
CA ILE A 188 6.45 -2.76 -6.33
C ILE A 188 6.82 -1.48 -5.57
N ALA A 189 6.51 -1.42 -4.28
CA ALA A 189 6.83 -0.28 -3.43
C ALA A 189 8.34 0.01 -3.38
N ALA A 190 9.17 -1.03 -3.26
CA ALA A 190 10.64 -0.90 -3.29
C ALA A 190 11.15 -0.38 -4.64
N THR A 191 10.58 -0.86 -5.73
CA THR A 191 10.95 -0.42 -7.08
C THR A 191 10.60 1.04 -7.30
N PHE A 192 9.39 1.46 -6.91
CA PHE A 192 8.94 2.85 -7.03
C PHE A 192 9.73 3.79 -6.10
N ALA A 193 10.01 3.38 -4.86
CA ALA A 193 10.81 4.19 -3.94
C ALA A 193 12.20 4.48 -4.51
N ARG A 194 12.88 3.46 -5.04
CA ARG A 194 14.21 3.63 -5.67
C ARG A 194 14.19 4.55 -6.88
N ALA A 195 13.15 4.46 -7.72
CA ALA A 195 12.99 5.35 -8.86
C ALA A 195 12.90 6.82 -8.44
N MET A 196 12.53 7.10 -7.18
CA MET A 196 12.47 8.43 -6.59
C MET A 196 13.70 8.78 -5.72
N GLY A 197 14.78 7.99 -5.78
CA GLY A 197 15.96 8.17 -4.91
C GLY A 197 15.68 7.86 -3.43
N GLY A 198 14.58 7.17 -3.14
CA GLY A 198 14.15 6.80 -1.81
C GLY A 198 14.34 5.31 -1.51
N GLN A 199 13.86 4.91 -0.36
CA GLN A 199 13.87 3.51 0.08
C GLN A 199 12.64 3.18 0.89
N ILE A 200 12.26 1.91 0.95
CA ILE A 200 11.25 1.42 1.89
C ILE A 200 11.91 0.72 3.07
N GLY A 201 11.17 0.62 4.16
CA GLY A 201 11.61 -0.12 5.32
C GLY A 201 10.47 -0.55 6.21
N LEU A 202 10.84 -1.21 7.30
CA LEU A 202 9.92 -1.83 8.22
C LEU A 202 10.37 -1.57 9.66
N ILE A 203 9.43 -1.29 10.56
CA ILE A 203 9.67 -1.19 12.00
C ILE A 203 8.77 -2.22 12.68
N ARG A 204 9.39 -3.10 13.47
CA ARG A 204 8.68 -4.08 14.29
C ARG A 204 8.27 -3.45 15.61
N HIS A 205 7.00 -3.63 15.99
CA HIS A 205 6.46 -3.28 17.29
C HIS A 205 5.98 -4.54 18.03
N ARG A 206 5.64 -4.41 19.31
CA ARG A 206 5.06 -5.50 20.10
C ARG A 206 3.63 -5.85 19.66
N ASP A 207 2.95 -4.90 19.02
CA ASP A 207 1.54 -4.91 18.65
C ASP A 207 1.35 -4.53 17.17
N GLY A 208 2.18 -5.05 16.27
CA GLY A 208 2.09 -4.85 14.83
C GLY A 208 3.37 -4.35 14.16
N LEU A 209 3.22 -3.79 12.97
CA LEU A 209 4.31 -3.36 12.10
C LEU A 209 4.08 -1.92 11.62
N THR A 210 5.17 -1.24 11.26
CA THR A 210 5.10 -0.01 10.45
C THR A 210 5.88 -0.24 9.17
N PHE A 211 5.19 -0.23 8.03
CA PHE A 211 5.84 -0.05 6.74
C PHE A 211 6.07 1.43 6.49
N TYR A 212 7.23 1.78 5.97
CA TYR A 212 7.52 3.18 5.64
C TYR A 212 8.28 3.32 4.33
N VAL A 213 8.16 4.50 3.74
CA VAL A 213 9.00 4.96 2.64
C VAL A 213 9.72 6.23 3.08
N ASP A 214 11.01 6.29 2.82
CA ASP A 214 11.85 7.49 2.94
C ASP A 214 12.04 8.06 1.53
N VAL A 215 11.68 9.33 1.35
CA VAL A 215 11.85 10.07 0.10
C VAL A 215 12.67 11.34 0.36
N PRO A 216 13.48 11.80 -0.61
CA PRO A 216 14.32 12.98 -0.43
C PRO A 216 13.50 14.22 -0.10
N LEU A 217 13.98 15.00 0.88
CA LEU A 217 13.44 16.31 1.17
C LEU A 217 13.72 17.24 -0.03
N SER A 218 12.74 18.03 -0.44
CA SER A 218 12.96 19.07 -1.43
C SER A 218 13.70 20.26 -0.83
N GLU A 219 14.67 20.80 -1.53
CA GLU A 219 15.33 22.06 -1.16
C GLU A 219 14.37 23.26 -1.31
N GLN A 220 13.33 23.11 -2.09
CA GLN A 220 12.28 24.10 -2.23
C GLN A 220 11.39 24.14 -0.99
N MET A 221 11.42 25.25 -0.25
CA MET A 221 10.80 25.34 1.08
C MET A 221 9.28 25.48 1.08
N SER A 222 8.64 25.97 0.02
CA SER A 222 7.18 25.99 -0.16
C SER A 222 6.79 26.15 -1.63
N LEU A 223 5.63 25.63 -2.00
CA LEU A 223 4.89 26.15 -3.15
C LEU A 223 4.26 27.47 -2.70
N LEU A 224 4.60 28.54 -3.36
CA LEU A 224 3.97 29.86 -3.18
C LEU A 224 2.47 29.79 -3.37
#